data_1f5e0b97ae6dc6666ae72385d97f9615
#
_entry.id   1f5e0b97ae6dc6666ae72385d97f9615
#
_cell.length_a   1.000
_cell.length_b   1.000
_cell.length_c   1.000
_cell.angle_alpha   90.00
_cell.angle_beta   90.00
_cell.angle_gamma   90.00
#
_symmetry.space_group_name_H-M   'P 1'
#
loop_
_entity.id
_entity.type
_entity.pdbx_description
1 polymer ?
#
loop_
_entity_poly.entity_id
_entity_poly.type
_entity_poly.pdbx_seq_one_letter_code
_entity_poly.pdbx_strand_id
1 'polypeptide(L)'
;MRKALIPLVLWTLAISPAFAANLPSPHLGKPVSAADIAAWDIDIGRDGKWLPPGDGTAAQGALIYAAKCSVCHGDGGRGTEAARKGLPAPPVLVSDMKFKPIDASTTTIANFWSYAPPLFGYIRAAMPWNEPRSLTDHEVYALTAYILAENKLIDAKQVMNAKTLSKVMMPNRNGFLPRFPEITPH
;
A
#
# COMPACT_ATOMS: atom_id res chain seq x y z
N MET A 1 -28.94 -52.62 60.86
CA MET A 1 -28.58 -51.98 59.59
C MET A 1 -28.04 -50.57 59.90
N ARG A 2 -26.71 -50.40 59.94
CA ARG A 2 -26.07 -49.11 60.23
C ARG A 2 -25.79 -48.40 58.89
N LYS A 3 -26.40 -47.26 58.66
CA LYS A 3 -26.12 -46.41 57.49
C LYS A 3 -24.90 -45.55 57.80
N ALA A 4 -23.83 -45.80 57.10
CA ALA A 4 -22.62 -44.96 57.13
C ALA A 4 -22.83 -43.72 56.26
N LEU A 5 -22.78 -42.55 56.89
CA LEU A 5 -22.76 -41.25 56.22
C LEU A 5 -21.30 -40.94 55.84
N ILE A 6 -21.03 -40.90 54.56
CA ILE A 6 -19.73 -40.46 54.03
C ILE A 6 -19.76 -38.92 53.94
N PRO A 7 -18.85 -38.21 54.61
CA PRO A 7 -18.77 -36.76 54.44
C PRO A 7 -18.15 -36.41 53.10
N LEU A 8 -18.89 -35.65 52.31
CA LEU A 8 -18.44 -35.05 51.05
C LEU A 8 -17.50 -33.87 51.38
N VAL A 9 -16.22 -34.09 51.28
CA VAL A 9 -15.22 -33.01 51.42
C VAL A 9 -15.19 -32.20 50.10
N LEU A 10 -15.83 -31.03 50.12
CA LEU A 10 -15.68 -30.05 49.03
C LEU A 10 -14.26 -29.46 49.06
N TRP A 11 -13.44 -29.87 48.14
CA TRP A 11 -12.17 -29.18 47.82
C TRP A 11 -12.48 -27.91 47.03
N THR A 12 -12.49 -26.76 47.69
CA THR A 12 -12.51 -25.47 47.02
C THR A 12 -11.14 -25.20 46.45
N LEU A 13 -10.99 -25.37 45.11
CA LEU A 13 -9.82 -24.87 44.41
C LEU A 13 -9.82 -23.34 44.52
N ALA A 14 -8.94 -22.82 45.37
CA ALA A 14 -8.63 -21.39 45.37
C ALA A 14 -7.86 -21.06 44.07
N ILE A 15 -8.57 -20.55 43.08
CA ILE A 15 -7.96 -19.94 41.88
C ILE A 15 -7.35 -18.62 42.37
N SER A 16 -6.06 -18.66 42.70
CA SER A 16 -5.31 -17.42 42.95
C SER A 16 -5.29 -16.61 41.66
N PRO A 17 -5.77 -15.35 41.64
CA PRO A 17 -5.53 -14.52 40.47
C PRO A 17 -4.03 -14.35 40.33
N ALA A 18 -3.50 -14.86 39.23
CA ALA A 18 -2.13 -14.55 38.83
C ALA A 18 -2.10 -13.04 38.55
N PHE A 19 -1.65 -12.25 39.54
CA PHE A 19 -1.24 -10.89 39.31
C PHE A 19 -0.10 -10.97 38.28
N ALA A 20 -0.37 -10.59 37.03
CA ALA A 20 0.68 -10.29 36.07
C ALA A 20 1.52 -9.16 36.71
N ALA A 21 2.59 -9.55 37.37
CA ALA A 21 3.53 -8.58 37.89
C ALA A 21 3.94 -7.71 36.70
N ASN A 22 3.79 -6.39 36.83
CA ASN A 22 4.39 -5.43 35.90
C ASN A 22 5.91 -5.59 36.03
N LEU A 23 6.45 -6.58 35.33
CA LEU A 23 7.89 -6.73 35.24
C LEU A 23 8.42 -5.48 34.56
N PRO A 24 9.43 -4.84 35.14
CA PRO A 24 10.05 -3.69 34.48
C PRO A 24 10.49 -4.10 33.10
N SER A 25 10.30 -3.21 32.11
CA SER A 25 10.74 -3.44 30.75
C SER A 25 12.21 -3.89 30.75
N PRO A 26 12.59 -4.92 30.02
CA PRO A 26 13.96 -5.42 30.00
C PRO A 26 14.97 -4.42 29.41
N HIS A 27 14.53 -3.18 29.09
CA HIS A 27 15.36 -2.12 28.51
C HIS A 27 16.17 -2.57 27.28
N LEU A 28 15.57 -3.44 26.45
CA LEU A 28 16.19 -3.88 25.22
C LEU A 28 16.09 -2.80 24.14
N GLY A 29 17.14 -2.70 23.34
CA GLY A 29 17.23 -1.74 22.26
C GLY A 29 17.86 -0.40 22.69
N LYS A 30 17.95 0.50 21.71
CA LYS A 30 18.41 1.87 21.90
C LYS A 30 17.30 2.83 21.47
N PRO A 31 17.15 3.98 22.13
CA PRO A 31 16.28 5.04 21.63
C PRO A 31 16.68 5.42 20.21
N VAL A 32 15.71 5.53 19.32
CA VAL A 32 15.92 5.95 17.92
C VAL A 32 15.66 7.44 17.83
N SER A 33 16.53 8.17 17.14
CA SER A 33 16.38 9.61 16.95
C SER A 33 15.26 9.93 15.95
N ALA A 34 14.68 11.13 16.03
CA ALA A 34 13.71 11.59 15.03
C ALA A 34 14.28 11.60 13.60
N ALA A 35 15.59 11.84 13.45
CA ALA A 35 16.27 11.79 12.15
C ALA A 35 16.35 10.35 11.59
N ASP A 36 16.63 9.37 12.47
CA ASP A 36 16.62 7.97 12.06
C ASP A 36 15.22 7.52 11.65
N ILE A 37 14.18 7.91 12.43
CA ILE A 37 12.79 7.60 12.07
C ILE A 37 12.46 8.21 10.72
N ALA A 38 12.77 9.48 10.48
CA ALA A 38 12.50 10.15 9.21
C ALA A 38 13.19 9.49 8.01
N ALA A 39 14.38 8.90 8.21
CA ALA A 39 15.10 8.17 7.15
C ALA A 39 14.40 6.86 6.75
N TRP A 40 13.64 6.25 7.66
CA TRP A 40 12.92 5.00 7.44
C TRP A 40 11.42 5.21 7.17
N ASP A 41 10.88 6.39 7.48
CA ASP A 41 9.48 6.73 7.27
C ASP A 41 9.26 7.06 5.79
N ILE A 42 8.99 6.03 5.02
CA ILE A 42 8.73 6.10 3.58
C ILE A 42 7.26 5.89 3.23
N ASP A 43 6.41 5.66 4.21
CA ASP A 43 5.02 5.33 4.02
C ASP A 43 4.20 6.56 3.62
N ILE A 44 3.40 6.39 2.59
CA ILE A 44 2.44 7.40 2.14
C ILE A 44 1.04 6.95 2.50
N GLY A 45 0.39 7.70 3.36
CA GLY A 45 -0.98 7.41 3.79
C GLY A 45 -1.99 7.48 2.64
N ARG A 46 -3.09 6.73 2.77
CA ARG A 46 -4.19 6.74 1.79
C ARG A 46 -4.84 8.11 1.61
N ASP A 47 -4.75 8.96 2.61
CA ASP A 47 -5.20 10.34 2.63
C ASP A 47 -4.19 11.33 2.03
N GLY A 48 -3.02 10.84 1.64
CA GLY A 48 -1.92 11.65 1.14
C GLY A 48 -1.03 12.23 2.25
N LYS A 49 -1.21 11.82 3.49
CA LYS A 49 -0.30 12.20 4.58
C LYS A 49 1.11 11.73 4.26
N TRP A 50 2.10 12.59 4.51
CA TRP A 50 3.52 12.42 4.21
C TRP A 50 3.90 12.42 2.71
N LEU A 51 3.00 12.80 1.80
CA LEU A 51 3.41 13.12 0.45
C LEU A 51 4.43 14.27 0.47
N PRO A 52 5.60 14.10 -0.15
CA PRO A 52 6.63 15.15 -0.15
C PRO A 52 6.22 16.35 -1.01
N PRO A 53 6.89 17.50 -0.85
CA PRO A 53 6.79 18.60 -1.79
C PRO A 53 7.20 18.17 -3.19
N GLY A 54 6.51 18.71 -4.19
CA GLY A 54 6.80 18.43 -5.61
C GLY A 54 5.52 18.40 -6.43
N ASP A 55 5.70 18.30 -7.73
CA ASP A 55 4.63 18.16 -8.71
C ASP A 55 5.11 17.48 -9.99
N GLY A 56 4.17 17.07 -10.82
CA GLY A 56 4.47 16.51 -12.13
C GLY A 56 3.21 16.40 -12.99
N THR A 57 3.44 16.33 -14.30
CA THR A 57 2.40 16.20 -15.33
C THR A 57 2.53 14.86 -16.05
N ALA A 58 1.44 14.39 -16.67
CA ALA A 58 1.47 13.18 -17.48
C ALA A 58 2.46 13.27 -18.66
N ALA A 59 2.61 14.45 -19.27
CA ALA A 59 3.56 14.65 -20.36
C ALA A 59 5.03 14.46 -19.93
N GLN A 60 5.37 14.98 -18.74
CA GLN A 60 6.71 14.73 -18.16
C GLN A 60 6.89 13.25 -17.80
N GLY A 61 5.87 12.65 -17.21
CA GLY A 61 5.87 11.23 -16.84
C GLY A 61 6.03 10.30 -18.03
N ALA A 62 5.45 10.64 -19.20
CA ALA A 62 5.58 9.85 -20.41
C ALA A 62 7.04 9.68 -20.85
N LEU A 63 7.83 10.75 -20.77
CA LEU A 63 9.26 10.71 -21.15
C LEU A 63 10.07 9.84 -20.17
N ILE A 64 9.81 9.99 -18.88
CA ILE A 64 10.48 9.20 -17.84
C ILE A 64 10.06 7.74 -17.94
N TYR A 65 8.77 7.48 -18.17
CA TYR A 65 8.22 6.14 -18.35
C TYR A 65 8.89 5.41 -19.54
N ALA A 66 8.97 6.06 -20.69
CA ALA A 66 9.61 5.50 -21.86
C ALA A 66 11.08 5.12 -21.60
N ALA A 67 11.80 5.96 -20.83
CA ALA A 67 13.22 5.73 -20.55
C ALA A 67 13.49 4.67 -19.48
N LYS A 68 12.64 4.58 -18.41
CA LYS A 68 12.95 3.82 -17.21
C LYS A 68 11.97 2.66 -16.91
N CYS A 69 10.79 2.63 -17.52
CA CYS A 69 9.71 1.72 -17.11
C CYS A 69 9.24 0.79 -18.24
N SER A 70 9.22 1.29 -19.48
CA SER A 70 8.63 0.59 -20.63
C SER A 70 9.29 -0.75 -20.93
N VAL A 71 10.61 -0.88 -20.69
CA VAL A 71 11.35 -2.13 -20.89
C VAL A 71 10.75 -3.31 -20.12
N CYS A 72 10.21 -3.05 -18.93
CA CYS A 72 9.59 -4.07 -18.07
C CYS A 72 8.05 -4.09 -18.18
N HIS A 73 7.42 -2.91 -18.19
CA HIS A 73 5.96 -2.81 -18.14
C HIS A 73 5.29 -2.65 -19.53
N GLY A 74 6.08 -2.64 -20.61
CA GLY A 74 5.61 -2.45 -21.97
C GLY A 74 5.23 -1.00 -22.28
N ASP A 75 5.04 -0.71 -23.54
CA ASP A 75 4.63 0.62 -24.00
C ASP A 75 3.29 1.01 -23.43
N GLY A 76 3.22 2.24 -22.91
CA GLY A 76 2.01 2.74 -22.26
C GLY A 76 1.57 1.95 -21.02
N GLY A 77 2.41 1.10 -20.43
CA GLY A 77 2.03 0.29 -19.27
C GLY A 77 1.12 -0.90 -19.56
N ARG A 78 0.96 -1.26 -20.84
CA ARG A 78 0.01 -2.28 -21.32
C ARG A 78 0.58 -3.70 -21.34
N GLY A 79 1.71 -3.91 -20.66
CA GLY A 79 2.40 -5.18 -20.57
C GLY A 79 3.29 -5.48 -21.78
N THR A 80 4.23 -6.36 -21.55
CA THR A 80 5.12 -6.88 -22.60
C THR A 80 4.45 -7.99 -23.39
N GLU A 81 5.09 -8.40 -24.49
CA GLU A 81 4.65 -9.58 -25.24
C GLU A 81 4.69 -10.86 -24.39
N ALA A 82 5.66 -10.98 -23.47
CA ALA A 82 5.74 -12.08 -22.53
C ALA A 82 4.49 -12.13 -21.64
N ALA A 83 4.05 -10.99 -21.09
CA ALA A 83 2.82 -10.92 -20.32
C ALA A 83 1.58 -11.31 -21.13
N ARG A 84 1.51 -10.89 -22.40
CA ARG A 84 0.41 -11.25 -23.30
C ARG A 84 0.37 -12.74 -23.64
N LYS A 85 1.51 -13.40 -23.60
CA LYS A 85 1.63 -14.87 -23.81
C LYS A 85 1.46 -15.67 -22.51
N GLY A 86 1.12 -15.02 -21.38
CA GLY A 86 0.98 -15.69 -20.09
C GLY A 86 2.29 -16.18 -19.46
N LEU A 87 3.43 -15.65 -19.94
CA LEU A 87 4.74 -15.94 -19.35
C LEU A 87 5.01 -15.02 -18.17
N PRO A 88 5.87 -15.41 -17.22
CA PRO A 88 6.26 -14.54 -16.10
C PRO A 88 6.77 -13.19 -16.62
N ALA A 89 6.10 -12.13 -16.16
CA ALA A 89 6.40 -10.76 -16.57
C ALA A 89 5.92 -9.79 -15.47
N PRO A 90 6.46 -8.56 -15.42
CA PRO A 90 5.94 -7.51 -14.57
C PRO A 90 4.44 -7.25 -14.82
N PRO A 91 3.69 -6.85 -13.78
CA PRO A 91 2.25 -6.59 -13.91
C PRO A 91 1.94 -5.52 -14.95
N VAL A 92 0.79 -5.68 -15.63
CA VAL A 92 0.18 -4.64 -16.47
C VAL A 92 -0.27 -3.49 -15.59
N LEU A 93 0.12 -2.26 -15.94
CA LEU A 93 -0.21 -1.06 -15.18
C LEU A 93 -1.47 -0.36 -15.71
N VAL A 94 -1.69 -0.47 -17.02
CA VAL A 94 -2.76 0.24 -17.74
C VAL A 94 -3.64 -0.76 -18.48
N SER A 95 -4.94 -0.65 -18.28
CA SER A 95 -5.92 -1.51 -18.95
C SER A 95 -7.21 -0.75 -19.20
N ASP A 96 -7.82 -0.99 -20.34
CA ASP A 96 -9.17 -0.51 -20.68
C ASP A 96 -10.28 -1.40 -20.10
N MET A 97 -9.93 -2.46 -19.37
CA MET A 97 -10.90 -3.35 -18.75
C MET A 97 -11.68 -2.62 -17.66
N LYS A 98 -13.01 -2.73 -17.75
CA LYS A 98 -13.86 -2.30 -16.64
C LYS A 98 -13.52 -3.10 -15.38
N PHE A 99 -13.66 -2.46 -14.23
CA PHE A 99 -13.54 -3.12 -12.94
C PHE A 99 -14.34 -4.42 -12.93
N LYS A 100 -13.67 -5.54 -12.68
CA LYS A 100 -14.28 -6.82 -12.38
C LYS A 100 -13.86 -7.25 -10.99
N PRO A 101 -14.65 -8.06 -10.27
CA PRO A 101 -14.22 -8.66 -9.01
C PRO A 101 -12.85 -9.29 -9.17
N ILE A 102 -12.03 -9.15 -8.15
CA ILE A 102 -10.60 -9.43 -8.17
C ILE A 102 -10.29 -10.82 -8.73
N ASP A 103 -9.89 -10.85 -9.98
CA ASP A 103 -9.11 -11.92 -10.55
C ASP A 103 -7.66 -11.44 -10.53
N ALA A 104 -6.81 -12.08 -9.72
CA ALA A 104 -5.42 -11.67 -9.52
C ALA A 104 -4.63 -11.56 -10.84
N SER A 105 -5.02 -12.34 -11.86
CA SER A 105 -4.39 -12.32 -13.19
C SER A 105 -4.69 -11.06 -14.00
N THR A 106 -5.70 -10.30 -13.62
CA THR A 106 -6.20 -9.13 -14.37
C THR A 106 -6.10 -7.82 -13.59
N THR A 107 -5.45 -7.84 -12.41
CA THR A 107 -5.31 -6.64 -11.58
C THR A 107 -4.42 -5.60 -12.24
N THR A 108 -4.90 -4.36 -12.26
CA THR A 108 -4.16 -3.19 -12.73
C THR A 108 -4.28 -2.05 -11.72
N ILE A 109 -3.61 -0.95 -11.99
CA ILE A 109 -3.72 0.23 -11.13
C ILE A 109 -5.18 0.69 -11.02
N ALA A 110 -5.92 0.71 -12.15
CA ALA A 110 -7.29 1.22 -12.18
C ALA A 110 -8.31 0.32 -11.48
N ASN A 111 -8.13 -0.99 -11.53
CA ASN A 111 -9.13 -1.94 -11.03
C ASN A 111 -8.82 -2.53 -9.65
N PHE A 112 -7.60 -2.35 -9.14
CA PHE A 112 -7.20 -2.91 -7.85
C PHE A 112 -6.96 -1.84 -6.78
N TRP A 113 -6.22 -0.79 -7.10
CA TRP A 113 -5.80 0.21 -6.11
C TRP A 113 -6.96 1.09 -5.65
N SER A 114 -7.18 1.14 -4.33
CA SER A 114 -8.28 1.91 -3.74
C SER A 114 -7.99 3.41 -3.63
N TYR A 115 -6.72 3.78 -3.58
CA TYR A 115 -6.27 5.16 -3.38
C TYR A 115 -5.05 5.44 -4.25
N ALA A 116 -4.97 6.67 -4.76
CA ALA A 116 -3.84 7.08 -5.60
C ALA A 116 -2.55 7.40 -4.83
N PRO A 117 -2.57 7.99 -3.61
CA PRO A 117 -1.33 8.28 -2.88
C PRO A 117 -0.41 7.07 -2.64
N PRO A 118 -0.89 5.87 -2.27
CA PRO A 118 -0.06 4.69 -2.17
C PRO A 118 0.66 4.30 -3.46
N LEU A 119 0.09 4.63 -4.64
CA LEU A 119 0.79 4.41 -5.92
C LEU A 119 2.07 5.23 -6.00
N PHE A 120 2.01 6.51 -5.61
CA PHE A 120 3.19 7.36 -5.48
C PHE A 120 4.23 6.72 -4.53
N GLY A 121 3.78 6.29 -3.35
CA GLY A 121 4.65 5.65 -2.35
C GLY A 121 5.33 4.40 -2.89
N TYR A 122 4.60 3.55 -3.60
CA TYR A 122 5.16 2.35 -4.20
C TYR A 122 6.21 2.65 -5.29
N ILE A 123 5.90 3.58 -6.19
CA ILE A 123 6.87 3.99 -7.22
C ILE A 123 8.13 4.55 -6.57
N ARG A 124 7.97 5.46 -5.59
CA ARG A 124 9.09 6.09 -4.86
C ARG A 124 10.00 5.09 -4.16
N ALA A 125 9.40 4.10 -3.52
CA ALA A 125 10.14 3.15 -2.68
C ALA A 125 10.76 2.00 -3.47
N ALA A 126 10.09 1.50 -4.53
CA ALA A 126 10.39 0.22 -5.13
C ALA A 126 10.70 0.26 -6.63
N MET A 127 10.45 1.39 -7.32
CA MET A 127 10.62 1.49 -8.77
C MET A 127 11.65 2.57 -9.16
N PRO A 128 12.44 2.35 -10.23
CA PRO A 128 12.62 1.11 -11.00
C PRO A 128 13.19 -0.02 -10.14
N TRP A 129 12.75 -1.25 -10.36
CA TRP A 129 13.13 -2.39 -9.52
C TRP A 129 14.65 -2.65 -9.45
N ASN A 130 15.38 -2.36 -10.53
CA ASN A 130 16.85 -2.47 -10.59
C ASN A 130 17.58 -1.29 -9.93
N GLU A 131 16.88 -0.17 -9.68
CA GLU A 131 17.43 1.04 -9.06
C GLU A 131 16.38 1.68 -8.12
N PRO A 132 15.95 0.99 -7.06
CA PRO A 132 14.93 1.50 -6.16
C PRO A 132 15.39 2.80 -5.49
N ARG A 133 14.45 3.74 -5.31
CA ARG A 133 14.70 5.06 -4.69
C ARG A 133 15.62 5.99 -5.50
N SER A 134 15.84 5.72 -6.79
CA SER A 134 16.64 6.58 -7.67
C SER A 134 15.87 7.75 -8.27
N LEU A 135 14.55 7.76 -8.17
CA LEU A 135 13.69 8.82 -8.70
C LEU A 135 13.57 9.99 -7.72
N THR A 136 13.58 11.19 -8.24
CA THR A 136 13.21 12.40 -7.50
C THR A 136 11.70 12.44 -7.24
N ASP A 137 11.27 13.18 -6.22
CA ASP A 137 9.84 13.32 -5.93
C ASP A 137 9.03 13.92 -7.10
N HIS A 138 9.61 14.84 -7.86
CA HIS A 138 9.00 15.37 -9.10
C HIS A 138 8.84 14.28 -10.18
N GLU A 139 9.85 13.44 -10.39
CA GLU A 139 9.74 12.32 -11.33
C GLU A 139 8.66 11.33 -10.90
N VAL A 140 8.54 11.06 -9.60
CA VAL A 140 7.51 10.16 -9.06
C VAL A 140 6.12 10.75 -9.25
N TYR A 141 5.91 12.07 -9.02
CA TYR A 141 4.64 12.73 -9.32
C TYR A 141 4.31 12.67 -10.81
N ALA A 142 5.29 12.92 -11.68
CA ALA A 142 5.11 12.86 -13.13
C ALA A 142 4.73 11.45 -13.60
N LEU A 143 5.42 10.42 -13.13
CA LEU A 143 5.10 9.01 -13.43
C LEU A 143 3.72 8.62 -12.91
N THR A 144 3.38 9.04 -11.70
CA THR A 144 2.06 8.82 -11.12
C THR A 144 0.97 9.48 -11.97
N ALA A 145 1.18 10.74 -12.39
CA ALA A 145 0.29 11.45 -13.28
C ALA A 145 0.11 10.72 -14.62
N TYR A 146 1.21 10.25 -15.22
CA TYR A 146 1.17 9.50 -16.47
C TYR A 146 0.35 8.21 -16.36
N ILE A 147 0.62 7.38 -15.35
CA ILE A 147 -0.10 6.12 -15.15
C ILE A 147 -1.59 6.37 -14.88
N LEU A 148 -1.93 7.37 -14.09
CA LEU A 148 -3.32 7.73 -13.82
C LEU A 148 -4.04 8.25 -15.08
N ALA A 149 -3.37 9.07 -15.90
CA ALA A 149 -3.92 9.59 -17.16
C ALA A 149 -4.12 8.50 -18.20
N GLU A 150 -3.15 7.57 -18.36
CA GLU A 150 -3.28 6.43 -19.27
C GLU A 150 -4.45 5.51 -18.87
N ASN A 151 -4.74 5.40 -17.58
CA ASN A 151 -5.92 4.71 -17.06
C ASN A 151 -7.21 5.57 -17.11
N LYS A 152 -7.17 6.79 -17.65
CA LYS A 152 -8.32 7.70 -17.75
C LYS A 152 -8.93 8.09 -16.39
N LEU A 153 -8.12 8.08 -15.34
CA LEU A 153 -8.53 8.42 -13.98
C LEU A 153 -8.39 9.92 -13.68
N ILE A 154 -7.59 10.61 -14.48
CA ILE A 154 -7.39 12.05 -14.44
C ILE A 154 -7.29 12.62 -15.86
N ASP A 155 -7.49 13.93 -16.01
CA ASP A 155 -7.16 14.62 -17.25
C ASP A 155 -5.63 14.64 -17.46
N ALA A 156 -5.17 14.42 -18.70
CA ALA A 156 -3.74 14.38 -19.03
C ALA A 156 -2.99 15.72 -18.77
N LYS A 157 -3.73 16.84 -18.71
CA LYS A 157 -3.17 18.16 -18.39
C LYS A 157 -3.14 18.44 -16.88
N GLN A 158 -3.74 17.59 -16.08
CA GLN A 158 -3.82 17.80 -14.64
C GLN A 158 -2.44 17.63 -14.00
N VAL A 159 -2.07 18.62 -13.17
CA VAL A 159 -0.84 18.55 -12.36
C VAL A 159 -1.08 17.73 -11.12
N MET A 160 -0.27 16.72 -10.91
CA MET A 160 -0.26 15.93 -9.68
C MET A 160 0.75 16.50 -8.69
N ASN A 161 0.30 16.65 -7.46
CA ASN A 161 1.09 17.08 -6.29
C ASN A 161 0.39 16.58 -5.02
N ALA A 162 0.92 16.87 -3.85
CA ALA A 162 0.36 16.42 -2.57
C ALA A 162 -1.14 16.79 -2.37
N LYS A 163 -1.58 17.95 -2.92
CA LYS A 163 -2.96 18.42 -2.75
C LYS A 163 -3.93 17.80 -3.76
N THR A 164 -3.46 17.47 -4.96
CA THR A 164 -4.31 16.96 -6.04
C THR A 164 -4.37 15.44 -6.05
N LEU A 165 -3.26 14.77 -5.72
CA LEU A 165 -3.17 13.31 -5.75
C LEU A 165 -4.13 12.64 -4.75
N SER A 166 -4.28 13.19 -3.56
CA SER A 166 -5.21 12.68 -2.54
C SER A 166 -6.70 12.79 -2.93
N LYS A 167 -7.02 13.61 -3.93
CA LYS A 167 -8.38 13.84 -4.42
C LYS A 167 -8.77 12.93 -5.59
N VAL A 168 -7.84 12.19 -6.14
CA VAL A 168 -8.12 11.27 -7.24
C VAL A 168 -9.09 10.18 -6.79
N MET A 169 -10.19 10.05 -7.50
CA MET A 169 -11.23 9.04 -7.22
C MET A 169 -10.91 7.75 -7.95
N MET A 170 -10.34 6.81 -7.21
CA MET A 170 -10.04 5.49 -7.75
C MET A 170 -11.33 4.65 -7.86
N PRO A 171 -11.54 3.88 -8.95
CA PRO A 171 -12.75 3.06 -9.14
C PRO A 171 -12.99 2.04 -8.01
N ASN A 172 -11.91 1.48 -7.46
CA ASN A 172 -11.99 0.47 -6.39
C ASN A 172 -11.92 1.07 -4.97
N ARG A 173 -12.23 2.36 -4.81
CA ARG A 173 -12.12 3.07 -3.51
C ARG A 173 -12.85 2.35 -2.37
N ASN A 174 -13.97 1.73 -2.67
CA ASN A 174 -14.82 1.04 -1.70
C ASN A 174 -14.82 -0.49 -1.90
N GLY A 175 -13.88 -1.03 -2.68
CA GLY A 175 -13.84 -2.45 -3.02
C GLY A 175 -13.24 -3.36 -1.96
N PHE A 176 -12.64 -2.79 -0.91
CA PHE A 176 -12.09 -3.55 0.20
C PHE A 176 -12.93 -3.38 1.46
N LEU A 177 -13.26 -4.50 2.07
CA LEU A 177 -13.90 -4.51 3.38
C LEU A 177 -12.82 -4.55 4.47
N PRO A 178 -12.91 -3.71 5.51
CA PRO A 178 -12.01 -3.80 6.65
C PRO A 178 -12.11 -5.18 7.29
N ARG A 179 -10.99 -5.84 7.47
CA ARG A 179 -10.94 -7.14 8.18
C ARG A 179 -11.32 -6.99 9.66
N PHE A 180 -11.00 -5.83 10.21
CA PHE A 180 -11.28 -5.46 11.61
C PHE A 180 -12.03 -4.13 11.61
N PRO A 181 -13.36 -4.14 11.41
CA PRO A 181 -14.15 -2.90 11.28
C PRO A 181 -14.14 -2.04 12.55
N GLU A 182 -13.82 -2.64 13.71
CA GLU A 182 -13.67 -1.96 14.99
C GLU A 182 -12.39 -1.12 15.10
N ILE A 183 -11.41 -1.35 14.23
CA ILE A 183 -10.19 -0.54 14.18
C ILE A 183 -10.44 0.61 13.21
N THR A 184 -10.91 1.72 13.73
CA THR A 184 -10.98 2.97 12.96
C THR A 184 -9.57 3.43 12.66
N PRO A 185 -9.19 3.60 11.38
CA PRO A 185 -7.88 4.16 11.05
C PRO A 185 -7.83 5.61 11.55
N HIS A 186 -6.84 5.91 12.35
CA HIS A 186 -6.55 7.27 12.84
C HIS A 186 -6.01 8.14 11.73
#